data_58fa4dadd4aa5b80620c15046ca176e5
#
_entry.id   58fa4dadd4aa5b80620c15046ca176e5
#
_cell.length_a   1.000
_cell.length_b   1.000
_cell.length_c   1.000
_cell.angle_alpha   90.00
_cell.angle_beta   90.00
_cell.angle_gamma   90.00
#
_symmetry.space_group_name_H-M   'P 1'
#
loop_
_entity.id
_entity.type
_entity.pdbx_description
1 polymer ?
#
loop_
_entity_poly.entity_id
_entity_poly.type
_entity_poly.pdbx_seq_one_letter_code
_entity_poly.pdbx_strand_id
1 'polypeptide(L)'
;MTVDPDKILAIDDEPAVLDVYREMLAEDGLALRTATTIDEALEALDEGDWSVVLIDQKLHGRSGSDEGLSLVAEVDQRSPGAKAIIVTGYASPDAIERAFASGVYDYIEKTQNFRTLLRAKVRNATELAREQWLGSIRASQVAETLEELWANARIATDSARKGRLLEDLLELLFKQIPGFVVSARRRSKDEEFDLVVRNESSDPFWAKDGQYFLVECKNWTSKIGPADLDRFVGKLERRHGRATLGFVIAPNGFTSGFSSTLAARRYKRLLIVPVDEHALGELVTGGQPAQRLKQLHQRAIEASDL
;
A
#
# COMPACT_ATOMS: atom_id res chain seq x y z
N MET A 1 -3.00 -3.97 18.03
CA MET A 1 -3.06 -5.05 17.00
C MET A 1 -2.65 -4.42 15.70
N THR A 2 -1.49 -4.79 15.20
CA THR A 2 -0.95 -4.27 13.93
C THR A 2 -1.53 -5.10 12.80
N VAL A 3 -2.51 -4.57 12.10
CA VAL A 3 -2.99 -5.18 10.86
C VAL A 3 -1.85 -5.14 9.86
N ASP A 4 -1.40 -6.30 9.39
CA ASP A 4 -0.51 -6.37 8.23
C ASP A 4 -1.42 -6.44 6.97
N PRO A 5 -1.60 -5.33 6.24
CA PRO A 5 -2.55 -5.28 5.14
C PRO A 5 -2.19 -6.20 3.96
N ASP A 6 -1.04 -6.84 4.01
CA ASP A 6 -0.53 -7.72 2.95
C ASP A 6 -0.73 -9.21 3.28
N LYS A 7 -1.35 -9.55 4.40
CA LYS A 7 -1.60 -10.95 4.79
C LYS A 7 -2.84 -11.52 4.12
N ILE A 8 -2.66 -12.64 3.43
CA ILE A 8 -3.73 -13.39 2.78
C ILE A 8 -3.78 -14.79 3.36
N LEU A 9 -4.98 -15.24 3.72
CA LEU A 9 -5.24 -16.64 4.03
C LEU A 9 -5.93 -17.30 2.84
N ALA A 10 -5.44 -18.46 2.40
CA ALA A 10 -6.10 -19.27 1.40
C ALA A 10 -6.48 -20.64 1.98
N ILE A 11 -7.74 -20.99 1.81
CA ILE A 11 -8.36 -22.20 2.35
C ILE A 11 -8.88 -23.02 1.17
N ASP A 12 -8.23 -24.16 0.92
CA ASP A 12 -8.56 -25.05 -0.18
C ASP A 12 -8.02 -26.44 0.15
N ASP A 13 -8.80 -27.51 0.04
CA ASP A 13 -8.38 -28.86 0.38
C ASP A 13 -7.48 -29.50 -0.68
N GLU A 14 -7.30 -28.86 -1.83
CA GLU A 14 -6.37 -29.28 -2.88
C GLU A 14 -5.02 -28.55 -2.75
N PRO A 15 -3.94 -29.20 -2.26
CA PRO A 15 -2.62 -28.56 -2.12
C PRO A 15 -2.08 -27.98 -3.43
N ALA A 16 -2.39 -28.60 -4.58
CA ALA A 16 -1.98 -28.11 -5.89
C ALA A 16 -2.60 -26.73 -6.23
N VAL A 17 -3.81 -26.43 -5.75
CA VAL A 17 -4.47 -25.14 -5.91
C VAL A 17 -3.80 -24.09 -5.02
N LEU A 18 -3.47 -24.46 -3.78
CA LEU A 18 -2.75 -23.59 -2.85
C LEU A 18 -1.34 -23.23 -3.37
N ASP A 19 -0.65 -24.15 -4.05
CA ASP A 19 0.64 -23.85 -4.69
C ASP A 19 0.49 -22.85 -5.82
N VAL A 20 -0.58 -22.94 -6.62
CA VAL A 20 -0.90 -21.95 -7.65
C VAL A 20 -1.12 -20.56 -7.03
N TYR A 21 -1.84 -20.47 -5.92
CA TYR A 21 -2.06 -19.20 -5.23
C TYR A 21 -0.74 -18.65 -4.68
N ARG A 22 0.12 -19.51 -4.14
CA ARG A 22 1.44 -19.12 -3.61
C ARG A 22 2.32 -18.50 -4.69
N GLU A 23 2.46 -19.17 -5.85
CA GLU A 23 3.23 -18.65 -6.97
C GLU A 23 2.68 -17.30 -7.47
N MET A 24 1.37 -17.22 -7.67
CA MET A 24 0.71 -16.05 -8.22
C MET A 24 0.82 -14.82 -7.31
N LEU A 25 0.64 -14.99 -6.00
CA LEU A 25 0.59 -13.89 -5.04
C LEU A 25 2.00 -13.46 -4.57
N ALA A 26 3.00 -14.36 -4.66
CA ALA A 26 4.39 -14.01 -4.37
C ALA A 26 4.93 -12.91 -5.30
N GLU A 27 4.51 -12.90 -6.57
CA GLU A 27 4.89 -11.85 -7.53
C GLU A 27 4.39 -10.45 -7.11
N ASP A 28 3.29 -10.38 -6.35
CA ASP A 28 2.75 -9.14 -5.82
C ASP A 28 3.29 -8.82 -4.40
N GLY A 29 4.23 -9.64 -3.87
CA GLY A 29 4.83 -9.52 -2.54
C GLY A 29 3.85 -9.71 -1.39
N LEU A 30 2.71 -10.37 -1.63
CA LEU A 30 1.70 -10.65 -0.62
C LEU A 30 2.09 -11.89 0.20
N ALA A 31 1.93 -11.80 1.52
CA ALA A 31 2.23 -12.90 2.42
C ALA A 31 1.06 -13.88 2.46
N LEU A 32 1.25 -15.09 1.92
CA LEU A 32 0.22 -16.12 1.88
C LEU A 32 0.43 -17.14 2.98
N ARG A 33 -0.58 -17.35 3.82
CA ARG A 33 -0.77 -18.55 4.64
C ARG A 33 -1.82 -19.46 3.98
N THR A 34 -1.64 -20.75 4.10
CA THR A 34 -2.56 -21.73 3.54
C THR A 34 -3.15 -22.63 4.63
N ALA A 35 -4.37 -23.06 4.46
CA ALA A 35 -5.07 -24.06 5.26
C ALA A 35 -5.75 -25.07 4.34
N THR A 36 -5.69 -26.34 4.70
CA THR A 36 -6.28 -27.46 3.92
C THR A 36 -7.55 -28.00 4.59
N THR A 37 -7.81 -27.63 5.83
CA THR A 37 -8.96 -28.06 6.62
C THR A 37 -9.62 -26.86 7.29
N ILE A 38 -10.86 -27.06 7.73
CA ILE A 38 -11.61 -26.04 8.50
C ILE A 38 -10.90 -25.74 9.82
N ASP A 39 -10.37 -26.76 10.51
CA ASP A 39 -9.70 -26.57 11.79
C ASP A 39 -8.43 -25.72 11.61
N GLU A 40 -7.61 -26.01 10.59
CA GLU A 40 -6.45 -25.19 10.24
C GLU A 40 -6.85 -23.74 9.86
N ALA A 41 -7.98 -23.59 9.17
CA ALA A 41 -8.49 -22.28 8.80
C ALA A 41 -8.90 -21.46 10.03
N LEU A 42 -9.59 -22.08 11.00
CA LEU A 42 -9.99 -21.43 12.24
C LEU A 42 -8.78 -21.04 13.10
N GLU A 43 -7.79 -21.94 13.21
CA GLU A 43 -6.52 -21.61 13.88
C GLU A 43 -5.83 -20.42 13.21
N ALA A 44 -5.75 -20.41 11.87
CA ALA A 44 -5.14 -19.33 11.14
C ALA A 44 -5.91 -18.00 11.32
N LEU A 45 -7.23 -18.04 11.35
CA LEU A 45 -8.05 -16.84 11.60
C LEU A 45 -7.82 -16.28 13.01
N ASP A 46 -7.56 -17.12 14.00
CA ASP A 46 -7.25 -16.67 15.37
C ASP A 46 -5.83 -16.07 15.52
N GLU A 47 -4.92 -16.37 14.59
CA GLU A 47 -3.53 -15.89 14.65
C GLU A 47 -3.33 -14.44 14.18
N GLY A 48 -4.30 -13.85 13.53
CA GLY A 48 -4.07 -12.47 13.08
C GLY A 48 -5.14 -11.85 12.20
N ASP A 49 -4.91 -10.58 11.96
CA ASP A 49 -5.73 -9.77 11.09
C ASP A 49 -5.35 -10.02 9.61
N TRP A 50 -6.30 -10.50 8.85
CA TRP A 50 -6.14 -10.80 7.42
C TRP A 50 -6.73 -9.68 6.57
N SER A 51 -6.08 -9.36 5.45
CA SER A 51 -6.65 -8.43 4.48
C SER A 51 -7.65 -9.13 3.54
N VAL A 52 -7.30 -10.34 3.11
CA VAL A 52 -8.12 -11.16 2.21
C VAL A 52 -8.11 -12.60 2.69
N VAL A 53 -9.27 -13.23 2.64
CA VAL A 53 -9.43 -14.67 2.86
C VAL A 53 -10.02 -15.31 1.62
N LEU A 54 -9.24 -16.15 0.94
CA LEU A 54 -9.70 -16.96 -0.21
C LEU A 54 -10.26 -18.27 0.35
N ILE A 55 -11.47 -18.62 -0.04
CA ILE A 55 -12.18 -19.77 0.51
C ILE A 55 -12.67 -20.64 -0.63
N ASP A 56 -12.22 -21.88 -0.73
CA ASP A 56 -12.91 -22.83 -1.59
C ASP A 56 -14.29 -23.13 -1.04
N GLN A 57 -15.29 -23.15 -1.91
CA GLN A 57 -16.67 -23.41 -1.49
C GLN A 57 -16.87 -24.84 -0.98
N LYS A 58 -16.14 -25.78 -1.56
CA LYS A 58 -16.26 -27.22 -1.27
C LYS A 58 -15.01 -27.76 -0.60
N LEU A 59 -14.97 -27.74 0.71
CA LEU A 59 -13.90 -28.35 1.50
C LEU A 59 -14.31 -29.82 1.81
N HIS A 60 -13.47 -30.79 1.42
CA HIS A 60 -13.73 -32.21 1.66
C HIS A 60 -13.51 -32.53 3.14
N GLY A 61 -14.57 -32.66 3.91
CA GLY A 61 -14.40 -33.04 5.32
C GLY A 61 -15.70 -33.47 6.03
N ARG A 62 -16.82 -32.97 5.62
CA ARG A 62 -18.15 -33.37 6.13
C ARG A 62 -19.17 -33.28 5.01
N SER A 63 -20.14 -34.18 5.02
CA SER A 63 -21.18 -34.35 4.02
C SER A 63 -22.13 -33.15 3.92
N GLY A 64 -21.73 -32.08 3.22
CA GLY A 64 -22.57 -30.89 2.99
C GLY A 64 -21.95 -29.96 1.96
N SER A 65 -22.75 -29.49 1.03
CA SER A 65 -22.30 -28.85 -0.20
C SER A 65 -21.83 -27.38 -0.07
N ASP A 66 -21.82 -26.75 1.10
CA ASP A 66 -21.55 -25.32 1.27
C ASP A 66 -20.70 -25.02 2.54
N GLU A 67 -19.76 -25.90 2.89
CA GLU A 67 -18.91 -25.74 4.09
C GLU A 67 -18.05 -24.48 4.03
N GLY A 68 -17.53 -24.11 2.85
CA GLY A 68 -16.80 -22.86 2.67
C GLY A 68 -17.63 -21.61 2.98
N LEU A 69 -18.94 -21.63 2.73
CA LEU A 69 -19.79 -20.49 3.06
C LEU A 69 -19.96 -20.30 4.58
N SER A 70 -19.90 -21.37 5.38
CA SER A 70 -19.95 -21.25 6.83
C SER A 70 -18.74 -20.51 7.41
N LEU A 71 -17.58 -20.59 6.74
CA LEU A 71 -16.38 -19.88 7.14
C LEU A 71 -16.49 -18.35 6.94
N VAL A 72 -17.37 -17.86 6.08
CA VAL A 72 -17.53 -16.42 5.87
C VAL A 72 -17.93 -15.70 7.16
N ALA A 73 -18.84 -16.30 7.94
CA ALA A 73 -19.23 -15.75 9.24
C ALA A 73 -18.07 -15.79 10.26
N GLU A 74 -17.25 -16.84 10.24
CA GLU A 74 -16.05 -16.94 11.07
C GLU A 74 -15.00 -15.90 10.70
N VAL A 75 -14.83 -15.62 9.40
CA VAL A 75 -13.94 -14.55 8.92
C VAL A 75 -14.40 -13.20 9.45
N ASP A 76 -15.68 -12.86 9.31
CA ASP A 76 -16.22 -11.58 9.78
C ASP A 76 -16.06 -11.42 11.30
N GLN A 77 -16.23 -12.50 12.06
CA GLN A 77 -16.12 -12.50 13.51
C GLN A 77 -14.68 -12.43 14.02
N ARG A 78 -13.74 -13.18 13.41
CA ARG A 78 -12.37 -13.36 13.92
C ARG A 78 -11.37 -12.39 13.28
N SER A 79 -11.64 -11.95 12.03
CA SER A 79 -10.82 -11.00 11.29
C SER A 79 -11.69 -9.91 10.67
N PRO A 80 -12.32 -9.05 11.51
CA PRO A 80 -13.23 -8.02 11.03
C PRO A 80 -12.50 -7.04 10.09
N GLY A 81 -13.04 -6.88 8.90
CA GLY A 81 -12.43 -6.06 7.85
C GLY A 81 -11.74 -6.87 6.76
N ALA A 82 -11.43 -8.15 6.98
CA ALA A 82 -10.96 -9.05 5.92
C ALA A 82 -11.98 -9.17 4.79
N LYS A 83 -11.49 -9.27 3.56
CA LYS A 83 -12.33 -9.45 2.37
C LYS A 83 -12.41 -10.93 2.04
N ALA A 84 -13.53 -11.57 2.37
CA ALA A 84 -13.77 -12.96 2.01
C ALA A 84 -14.10 -13.09 0.52
N ILE A 85 -13.34 -13.91 -0.20
CA ILE A 85 -13.56 -14.22 -1.62
C ILE A 85 -13.78 -15.72 -1.76
N ILE A 86 -14.94 -16.12 -2.26
CA ILE A 86 -15.18 -17.51 -2.60
C ILE A 86 -14.53 -17.83 -3.94
N VAL A 87 -13.77 -18.93 -4.01
CA VAL A 87 -13.14 -19.42 -5.24
C VAL A 87 -13.56 -20.88 -5.44
N THR A 88 -14.31 -21.20 -6.49
CA THR A 88 -14.90 -22.53 -6.66
C THR A 88 -14.82 -23.05 -8.09
N GLY A 89 -14.74 -24.37 -8.25
CA GLY A 89 -14.88 -25.05 -9.54
C GLY A 89 -16.33 -25.23 -10.01
N TYR A 90 -17.31 -24.91 -9.15
CA TYR A 90 -18.72 -25.16 -9.44
C TYR A 90 -19.58 -23.97 -9.06
N ALA A 91 -19.79 -23.08 -10.02
CA ALA A 91 -20.69 -21.94 -9.85
C ALA A 91 -22.13 -22.31 -10.26
N SER A 92 -23.09 -21.88 -9.45
CA SER A 92 -24.51 -21.87 -9.83
C SER A 92 -25.12 -20.53 -9.40
N PRO A 93 -26.20 -20.05 -10.10
CA PRO A 93 -26.85 -18.81 -9.71
C PRO A 93 -27.26 -18.78 -8.23
N ASP A 94 -27.84 -19.86 -7.73
CA ASP A 94 -28.28 -19.96 -6.34
C ASP A 94 -27.11 -19.95 -5.34
N ALA A 95 -25.97 -20.57 -5.70
CA ALA A 95 -24.77 -20.57 -4.86
C ALA A 95 -24.14 -19.17 -4.77
N ILE A 96 -24.11 -18.46 -5.90
CA ILE A 96 -23.63 -17.07 -5.97
C ILE A 96 -24.50 -16.16 -5.11
N GLU A 97 -25.85 -16.28 -5.23
CA GLU A 97 -26.77 -15.47 -4.45
C GLU A 97 -26.62 -15.73 -2.94
N ARG A 98 -26.53 -16.99 -2.52
CA ARG A 98 -26.27 -17.35 -1.12
C ARG A 98 -24.92 -16.79 -0.62
N ALA A 99 -23.88 -16.87 -1.43
CA ALA A 99 -22.56 -16.34 -1.07
C ALA A 99 -22.63 -14.82 -0.78
N PHE A 100 -23.22 -14.04 -1.68
CA PHE A 100 -23.35 -12.59 -1.45
C PHE A 100 -24.30 -12.27 -0.29
N ALA A 101 -25.36 -13.06 -0.08
CA ALA A 101 -26.22 -12.93 1.10
C ALA A 101 -25.48 -13.21 2.42
N SER A 102 -24.41 -14.03 2.38
CA SER A 102 -23.54 -14.30 3.53
C SER A 102 -22.47 -13.24 3.77
N GLY A 103 -22.40 -12.20 2.93
CA GLY A 103 -21.46 -11.09 3.11
C GLY A 103 -20.10 -11.27 2.45
N VAL A 104 -19.94 -12.17 1.47
CA VAL A 104 -18.67 -12.27 0.74
C VAL A 104 -18.38 -11.00 -0.04
N TYR A 105 -17.11 -10.66 -0.12
CA TYR A 105 -16.66 -9.52 -0.94
C TYR A 105 -16.76 -9.82 -2.42
N ASP A 106 -16.40 -11.04 -2.84
CA ASP A 106 -16.46 -11.46 -4.25
C ASP A 106 -16.59 -12.97 -4.37
N TYR A 107 -16.96 -13.42 -5.58
CA TYR A 107 -17.14 -14.82 -5.92
C TYR A 107 -16.50 -15.11 -7.28
N ILE A 108 -15.61 -16.11 -7.34
CA ILE A 108 -14.79 -16.40 -8.53
C ILE A 108 -14.94 -17.88 -8.89
N GLU A 109 -15.28 -18.14 -10.15
CA GLU A 109 -15.27 -19.48 -10.71
C GLU A 109 -13.88 -19.85 -11.24
N LYS A 110 -13.36 -21.06 -10.93
CA LYS A 110 -12.08 -21.60 -11.39
C LYS A 110 -12.16 -21.98 -12.88
N THR A 111 -12.32 -21.00 -13.78
CA THR A 111 -12.32 -21.14 -15.24
C THR A 111 -10.93 -21.01 -15.83
N GLN A 112 -10.77 -21.12 -17.17
CA GLN A 112 -9.45 -21.00 -17.82
C GLN A 112 -8.69 -19.70 -17.50
N ASN A 113 -9.41 -18.59 -17.26
CA ASN A 113 -8.82 -17.28 -16.98
C ASN A 113 -8.84 -16.90 -15.49
N PHE A 114 -9.16 -17.86 -14.60
CA PHE A 114 -9.38 -17.54 -13.19
C PHE A 114 -8.15 -16.92 -12.51
N ARG A 115 -6.93 -17.32 -12.89
CA ARG A 115 -5.69 -16.79 -12.31
C ARG A 115 -5.57 -15.28 -12.47
N THR A 116 -5.79 -14.77 -13.69
CA THR A 116 -5.74 -13.33 -13.98
C THR A 116 -6.85 -12.59 -13.25
N LEU A 117 -8.07 -13.16 -13.22
CA LEU A 117 -9.21 -12.57 -12.52
C LEU A 117 -8.97 -12.55 -11.00
N LEU A 118 -8.55 -13.67 -10.43
CA LEU A 118 -8.27 -13.80 -9.00
C LEU A 118 -7.21 -12.81 -8.56
N ARG A 119 -6.08 -12.72 -9.30
CA ARG A 119 -5.01 -11.75 -9.01
C ARG A 119 -5.54 -10.31 -8.99
N ALA A 120 -6.34 -9.93 -9.98
CA ALA A 120 -6.93 -8.59 -10.03
C ALA A 120 -7.91 -8.33 -8.86
N LYS A 121 -8.73 -9.33 -8.51
CA LYS A 121 -9.69 -9.22 -7.40
C LYS A 121 -9.01 -9.18 -6.04
N VAL A 122 -7.97 -10.01 -5.83
CA VAL A 122 -7.17 -9.99 -4.61
C VAL A 122 -6.50 -8.62 -4.44
N ARG A 123 -5.89 -8.08 -5.48
CA ARG A 123 -5.30 -6.73 -5.43
C ARG A 123 -6.30 -5.66 -5.05
N ASN A 124 -7.50 -5.67 -5.66
CA ASN A 124 -8.55 -4.70 -5.32
C ASN A 124 -9.03 -4.87 -3.88
N ALA A 125 -9.20 -6.12 -3.43
CA ALA A 125 -9.62 -6.43 -2.06
C ALA A 125 -8.57 -6.01 -1.02
N THR A 126 -7.29 -6.29 -1.29
CA THR A 126 -6.17 -5.87 -0.45
C THR A 126 -6.08 -4.35 -0.35
N GLU A 127 -6.22 -3.63 -1.47
CA GLU A 127 -6.20 -2.17 -1.49
C GLU A 127 -7.35 -1.59 -0.65
N LEU A 128 -8.57 -2.13 -0.80
CA LEU A 128 -9.71 -1.69 0.00
C LEU A 128 -9.54 -1.97 1.50
N ALA A 129 -9.02 -3.15 1.86
CA ALA A 129 -8.74 -3.51 3.26
C ALA A 129 -7.71 -2.54 3.85
N ARG A 130 -6.67 -2.20 3.08
CA ARG A 130 -5.63 -1.24 3.45
C ARG A 130 -6.16 0.18 3.63
N GLU A 131 -6.99 0.68 2.71
CA GLU A 131 -7.63 1.99 2.86
C GLU A 131 -8.47 2.06 4.14
N GLN A 132 -9.23 0.99 4.43
CA GLN A 132 -10.04 0.91 5.64
C GLN A 132 -9.18 0.86 6.90
N TRP A 133 -8.08 0.10 6.88
CA TRP A 133 -7.14 0.05 7.98
C TRP A 133 -6.51 1.42 8.25
N LEU A 134 -5.95 2.09 7.24
CA LEU A 134 -5.38 3.43 7.38
C LEU A 134 -6.41 4.45 7.88
N GLY A 135 -7.67 4.32 7.45
CA GLY A 135 -8.77 5.16 7.92
C GLY A 135 -9.20 4.88 9.36
N SER A 136 -8.91 3.70 9.89
CA SER A 136 -9.26 3.28 11.26
C SER A 136 -8.26 3.71 12.32
N ILE A 137 -7.04 4.14 11.93
CA ILE A 137 -5.97 4.53 12.86
C ILE A 137 -6.40 5.79 13.61
N ARG A 138 -6.50 5.68 14.94
CA ARG A 138 -6.84 6.81 15.79
C ARG A 138 -5.66 7.77 15.93
N ALA A 139 -5.94 9.05 16.12
CA ALA A 139 -4.91 10.07 16.29
C ALA A 139 -3.89 9.73 17.41
N SER A 140 -4.33 9.04 18.47
CA SER A 140 -3.45 8.60 19.57
C SER A 140 -2.49 7.46 19.18
N GLN A 141 -2.73 6.76 18.09
CA GLN A 141 -1.95 5.61 17.63
C GLN A 141 -1.03 5.94 16.46
N VAL A 142 -1.22 7.12 15.85
CA VAL A 142 -0.48 7.48 14.62
C VAL A 142 1.03 7.41 14.80
N ALA A 143 1.57 7.95 15.89
CA ALA A 143 3.00 7.98 16.13
C ALA A 143 3.59 6.56 16.23
N GLU A 144 2.93 5.69 17.00
CA GLU A 144 3.33 4.29 17.15
C GLU A 144 3.24 3.53 15.81
N THR A 145 2.15 3.73 15.06
CA THR A 145 1.98 3.09 13.75
C THR A 145 3.02 3.55 12.74
N LEU A 146 3.40 4.84 12.72
CA LEU A 146 4.46 5.35 11.87
C LEU A 146 5.81 4.70 12.20
N GLU A 147 6.14 4.57 13.50
CA GLU A 147 7.37 3.93 13.95
C GLU A 147 7.40 2.43 13.59
N GLU A 148 6.29 1.73 13.74
CA GLU A 148 6.16 0.32 13.35
C GLU A 148 6.29 0.11 11.83
N LEU A 149 5.61 0.92 11.02
CA LEU A 149 5.73 0.86 9.56
C LEU A 149 7.18 1.11 9.12
N TRP A 150 7.84 2.09 9.74
CA TRP A 150 9.24 2.40 9.46
C TRP A 150 10.17 1.24 9.86
N ALA A 151 10.01 0.68 11.06
CA ALA A 151 10.79 -0.46 11.53
C ALA A 151 10.61 -1.68 10.59
N ASN A 152 9.37 -1.99 10.23
CA ASN A 152 9.05 -3.09 9.32
C ASN A 152 9.61 -2.87 7.91
N ALA A 153 9.55 -1.64 7.38
CA ALA A 153 10.12 -1.32 6.08
C ALA A 153 11.64 -1.49 6.04
N ARG A 154 12.34 -1.19 7.16
CA ARG A 154 13.80 -1.36 7.24
C ARG A 154 14.25 -2.80 7.25
N ILE A 155 13.50 -3.70 7.86
CA ILE A 155 13.84 -5.12 7.98
C ILE A 155 13.29 -5.99 6.85
N ALA A 156 12.32 -5.49 6.07
CA ALA A 156 11.73 -6.22 4.97
C ALA A 156 12.77 -6.58 3.90
N THR A 157 12.88 -7.86 3.58
CA THR A 157 13.79 -8.38 2.56
C THR A 157 13.14 -8.43 1.18
N ASP A 158 11.83 -8.60 1.13
CA ASP A 158 11.05 -8.56 -0.10
C ASP A 158 10.85 -7.11 -0.57
N SER A 159 11.24 -6.84 -1.79
CA SER A 159 11.25 -5.48 -2.35
C SER A 159 9.84 -4.91 -2.57
N ALA A 160 8.87 -5.74 -2.95
CA ALA A 160 7.49 -5.31 -3.15
C ALA A 160 6.81 -5.00 -1.81
N ARG A 161 7.01 -5.86 -0.80
CA ARG A 161 6.52 -5.61 0.57
C ARG A 161 7.14 -4.34 1.16
N LYS A 162 8.46 -4.17 1.02
CA LYS A 162 9.15 -2.96 1.47
C LYS A 162 8.59 -1.71 0.82
N GLY A 163 8.32 -1.75 -0.49
CA GLY A 163 7.69 -0.66 -1.22
C GLY A 163 6.33 -0.28 -0.65
N ARG A 164 5.46 -1.27 -0.40
CA ARG A 164 4.14 -1.03 0.17
C ARG A 164 4.19 -0.43 1.58
N LEU A 165 5.05 -0.96 2.45
CA LEU A 165 5.24 -0.41 3.80
C LEU A 165 5.69 1.06 3.79
N LEU A 166 6.56 1.42 2.85
CA LEU A 166 7.00 2.81 2.68
C LEU A 166 5.88 3.70 2.13
N GLU A 167 5.06 3.20 1.21
CA GLU A 167 3.90 3.93 0.71
C GLU A 167 2.87 4.17 1.82
N ASP A 168 2.57 3.15 2.66
CA ASP A 168 1.66 3.28 3.81
C ASP A 168 2.19 4.29 4.83
N LEU A 169 3.49 4.19 5.12
CA LEU A 169 4.18 5.14 5.99
C LEU A 169 4.01 6.57 5.47
N LEU A 170 4.29 6.81 4.20
CA LEU A 170 4.20 8.13 3.59
C LEU A 170 2.76 8.64 3.52
N GLU A 171 1.82 7.78 3.17
CA GLU A 171 0.40 8.15 3.16
C GLU A 171 -0.05 8.59 4.55
N LEU A 172 0.24 7.79 5.59
CA LEU A 172 -0.10 8.13 6.96
C LEU A 172 0.59 9.39 7.43
N LEU A 173 1.88 9.57 7.11
CA LEU A 173 2.69 10.74 7.45
C LEU A 173 2.12 12.02 6.84
N PHE A 174 1.86 12.03 5.53
CA PHE A 174 1.34 13.22 4.85
C PHE A 174 -0.10 13.54 5.25
N LYS A 175 -0.91 12.57 5.65
CA LYS A 175 -2.24 12.79 6.23
C LYS A 175 -2.21 13.53 7.58
N GLN A 176 -1.05 13.54 8.28
CA GLN A 176 -0.90 14.31 9.54
C GLN A 176 -0.70 15.81 9.31
N ILE A 177 -0.50 16.25 8.06
CA ILE A 177 -0.29 17.65 7.75
C ILE A 177 -1.67 18.32 7.55
N PRO A 178 -2.05 19.32 8.35
CA PRO A 178 -3.37 19.96 8.23
C PRO A 178 -3.60 20.52 6.83
N GLY A 179 -4.71 20.12 6.22
CA GLY A 179 -5.11 20.54 4.88
C GLY A 179 -4.42 19.81 3.73
N PHE A 180 -3.67 18.75 4.00
CA PHE A 180 -3.19 17.85 2.95
C PHE A 180 -4.22 16.73 2.72
N VAL A 181 -4.71 16.63 1.49
CA VAL A 181 -5.59 15.56 1.05
C VAL A 181 -4.76 14.60 0.20
N VAL A 182 -4.49 13.44 0.76
CA VAL A 182 -3.58 12.45 0.16
C VAL A 182 -4.37 11.45 -0.68
N SER A 183 -3.88 11.18 -1.88
CA SER A 183 -4.36 10.10 -2.74
C SER A 183 -3.18 9.19 -3.07
N ALA A 184 -3.21 7.97 -2.55
CA ALA A 184 -2.19 6.98 -2.81
C ALA A 184 -2.39 6.33 -4.20
N ARG A 185 -1.30 5.82 -4.77
CA ARG A 185 -1.26 4.94 -5.95
C ARG A 185 -2.18 5.34 -7.11
N ARG A 186 -2.02 6.53 -7.63
CA ARG A 186 -2.69 6.85 -8.88
C ARG A 186 -1.90 6.29 -10.07
N ARG A 187 -2.44 5.22 -10.67
CA ARG A 187 -2.00 4.71 -11.96
C ARG A 187 -2.80 5.41 -13.06
N SER A 188 -2.15 6.21 -13.88
CA SER A 188 -2.67 6.56 -15.21
C SER A 188 -2.13 5.57 -16.24
N LYS A 189 -2.68 5.54 -17.47
CA LYS A 189 -2.19 4.66 -18.54
C LYS A 189 -0.69 4.80 -18.82
N ASP A 190 -0.12 5.96 -18.51
CA ASP A 190 1.24 6.34 -18.89
C ASP A 190 2.16 6.71 -17.72
N GLU A 191 1.63 6.80 -16.47
CA GLU A 191 2.41 7.26 -15.31
C GLU A 191 1.94 6.62 -14.00
N GLU A 192 2.90 6.19 -13.22
CA GLU A 192 2.72 5.68 -11.86
C GLU A 192 3.28 6.71 -10.86
N PHE A 193 2.47 7.10 -9.88
CA PHE A 193 2.88 7.92 -8.75
C PHE A 193 2.59 7.17 -7.47
N ASP A 194 3.49 7.28 -6.52
CA ASP A 194 3.27 6.66 -5.23
C ASP A 194 2.20 7.44 -4.45
N LEU A 195 2.35 8.78 -4.32
CA LEU A 195 1.32 9.63 -3.73
C LEU A 195 1.14 10.93 -4.52
N VAL A 196 -0.10 11.38 -4.56
CA VAL A 196 -0.47 12.73 -4.99
C VAL A 196 -1.14 13.43 -3.81
N VAL A 197 -0.59 14.53 -3.39
CA VAL A 197 -1.12 15.35 -2.30
C VAL A 197 -1.80 16.59 -2.88
N ARG A 198 -3.09 16.76 -2.61
CA ARG A 198 -3.80 18.01 -2.90
C ARG A 198 -3.63 18.94 -1.71
N ASN A 199 -3.09 20.12 -1.98
CA ASN A 199 -2.84 21.15 -0.97
C ASN A 199 -4.09 22.00 -0.76
N GLU A 200 -4.80 21.76 0.33
CA GLU A 200 -5.92 22.55 0.84
C GLU A 200 -5.56 23.24 2.17
N SER A 201 -4.26 23.36 2.44
CA SER A 201 -3.79 23.94 3.70
C SER A 201 -4.05 25.43 3.76
N SER A 202 -4.61 25.88 4.88
CA SER A 202 -4.72 27.29 5.22
C SER A 202 -3.44 27.88 5.83
N ASP A 203 -2.41 27.06 6.04
CA ASP A 203 -1.11 27.51 6.54
C ASP A 203 -0.40 28.38 5.48
N PRO A 204 -0.06 29.65 5.82
CA PRO A 204 0.60 30.56 4.88
C PRO A 204 1.91 30.05 4.30
N PHE A 205 2.55 29.09 4.97
CA PHE A 205 3.76 28.45 4.48
C PHE A 205 3.46 27.65 3.21
N TRP A 206 2.46 26.75 3.26
CA TRP A 206 2.11 25.87 2.16
C TRP A 206 1.26 26.57 1.08
N ALA A 207 0.61 27.66 1.41
CA ALA A 207 -0.22 28.42 0.46
C ALA A 207 0.57 29.04 -0.71
N LYS A 208 1.90 29.09 -0.59
CA LYS A 208 2.82 29.59 -1.64
C LYS A 208 3.17 28.53 -2.68
N ASP A 209 2.96 27.27 -2.35
CA ASP A 209 3.24 26.14 -3.23
C ASP A 209 2.01 25.83 -4.09
N GLY A 210 2.21 24.97 -5.11
CA GLY A 210 1.16 24.60 -6.04
C GLY A 210 -0.02 23.86 -5.38
N GLN A 211 -1.09 23.68 -6.16
CA GLN A 211 -2.28 22.95 -5.72
C GLN A 211 -2.02 21.45 -5.46
N TYR A 212 -0.97 20.91 -6.06
CA TYR A 212 -0.63 19.50 -5.95
C TYR A 212 0.85 19.36 -5.65
N PHE A 213 1.16 18.42 -4.75
CA PHE A 213 2.50 17.91 -4.50
C PHE A 213 2.58 16.48 -5.01
N LEU A 214 3.72 16.10 -5.55
CA LEU A 214 4.01 14.73 -5.93
C LEU A 214 5.01 14.14 -4.95
N VAL A 215 4.76 12.93 -4.51
CA VAL A 215 5.70 12.16 -3.70
C VAL A 215 6.07 10.91 -4.48
N GLU A 216 7.35 10.70 -4.70
CA GLU A 216 7.90 9.52 -5.36
C GLU A 216 8.80 8.80 -4.38
N CYS A 217 8.51 7.53 -4.11
CA CYS A 217 9.32 6.68 -3.27
C CYS A 217 10.15 5.72 -4.13
N LYS A 218 11.46 5.76 -3.99
CA LYS A 218 12.37 4.86 -4.69
C LYS A 218 13.00 3.88 -3.71
N ASN A 219 12.32 2.76 -3.58
CA ASN A 219 12.78 1.67 -2.71
C ASN A 219 13.78 0.74 -3.41
N TRP A 220 14.75 1.31 -4.10
CA TRP A 220 15.77 0.53 -4.79
C TRP A 220 16.88 0.10 -3.83
N THR A 221 17.57 -0.97 -4.17
CA THR A 221 18.78 -1.41 -3.48
C THR A 221 19.96 -0.47 -3.75
N SER A 222 19.86 0.37 -4.79
CA SER A 222 20.86 1.34 -5.20
C SER A 222 20.42 2.78 -4.94
N LYS A 223 21.44 3.67 -4.82
CA LYS A 223 21.21 5.12 -4.71
C LYS A 223 20.55 5.68 -5.96
N ILE A 224 19.69 6.68 -5.78
CA ILE A 224 19.02 7.39 -6.88
C ILE A 224 19.99 8.31 -7.60
N GLY A 225 19.94 8.31 -8.94
CA GLY A 225 20.82 9.09 -9.81
C GLY A 225 20.11 10.19 -10.59
N PRO A 226 20.86 10.93 -11.46
CA PRO A 226 20.33 12.03 -12.27
C PRO A 226 19.16 11.65 -13.18
N ALA A 227 19.18 10.45 -13.76
CA ALA A 227 18.13 9.99 -14.67
C ALA A 227 16.77 9.83 -13.95
N ASP A 228 16.78 9.51 -12.67
CA ASP A 228 15.55 9.42 -11.87
C ASP A 228 15.00 10.80 -11.55
N LEU A 229 15.90 11.74 -11.25
CA LEU A 229 15.56 13.14 -11.05
C LEU A 229 14.87 13.70 -12.32
N ASP A 230 15.45 13.45 -13.50
CA ASP A 230 14.89 13.90 -14.76
C ASP A 230 13.49 13.32 -15.02
N ARG A 231 13.30 12.04 -14.74
CA ARG A 231 11.97 11.40 -14.85
C ARG A 231 10.96 12.02 -13.92
N PHE A 232 11.34 12.27 -12.66
CA PHE A 232 10.46 12.88 -11.66
C PHE A 232 10.11 14.32 -12.02
N VAL A 233 11.09 15.12 -12.43
CA VAL A 233 10.87 16.49 -12.93
C VAL A 233 9.90 16.50 -14.10
N GLY A 234 10.09 15.61 -15.07
CA GLY A 234 9.15 15.48 -16.19
C GLY A 234 7.71 15.17 -15.73
N LYS A 235 7.53 14.41 -14.67
CA LYS A 235 6.20 14.16 -14.07
C LYS A 235 5.57 15.43 -13.51
N LEU A 236 6.35 16.28 -12.82
CA LEU A 236 5.89 17.57 -12.27
C LEU A 236 5.52 18.55 -13.39
N GLU A 237 6.37 18.68 -14.42
CA GLU A 237 6.18 19.60 -15.54
C GLU A 237 4.89 19.30 -16.32
N ARG A 238 4.54 18.02 -16.49
CA ARG A 238 3.29 17.61 -17.15
C ARG A 238 2.01 18.00 -16.38
N ARG A 239 2.12 18.55 -15.17
CA ARG A 239 0.98 19.02 -14.38
C ARG A 239 0.60 20.48 -14.65
N HIS A 240 1.03 21.05 -15.78
CA HIS A 240 0.63 22.39 -16.22
C HIS A 240 0.85 23.48 -15.18
N GLY A 241 1.93 23.41 -14.41
CA GLY A 241 2.24 24.38 -13.34
C GLY A 241 1.38 24.26 -12.08
N ARG A 242 0.52 23.24 -11.96
CA ARG A 242 -0.29 23.00 -10.75
C ARG A 242 0.45 22.19 -9.69
N ALA A 243 1.51 21.48 -10.08
CA ALA A 243 2.41 20.79 -9.17
C ALA A 243 3.80 21.43 -9.28
N THR A 244 4.15 22.23 -8.29
CA THR A 244 5.44 22.96 -8.22
C THR A 244 6.38 22.39 -7.17
N LEU A 245 5.88 21.53 -6.28
CA LEU A 245 6.61 20.89 -5.21
C LEU A 245 6.60 19.37 -5.37
N GLY A 246 7.76 18.76 -5.23
CA GLY A 246 7.92 17.31 -5.26
C GLY A 246 8.85 16.79 -4.19
N PHE A 247 8.49 15.68 -3.55
CA PHE A 247 9.31 14.96 -2.58
C PHE A 247 9.83 13.68 -3.23
N VAL A 248 11.16 13.49 -3.20
CA VAL A 248 11.79 12.25 -3.65
C VAL A 248 12.32 11.51 -2.43
N ILE A 249 11.67 10.41 -2.09
CA ILE A 249 12.00 9.60 -0.93
C ILE A 249 12.92 8.47 -1.36
N ALA A 250 14.14 8.45 -0.84
CA ALA A 250 15.17 7.47 -1.20
C ALA A 250 15.89 6.96 0.06
N PRO A 251 15.37 5.92 0.75
CA PRO A 251 16.02 5.39 1.94
C PRO A 251 17.47 4.95 1.71
N ASN A 252 17.83 4.48 0.51
CA ASN A 252 19.21 4.13 0.17
C ASN A 252 20.06 5.34 -0.26
N GLY A 253 19.50 6.54 -0.22
CA GLY A 253 20.17 7.81 -0.46
C GLY A 253 20.33 8.16 -1.95
N PHE A 254 21.09 9.22 -2.17
CA PHE A 254 21.30 9.85 -3.47
C PHE A 254 22.76 9.74 -3.90
N THR A 255 23.02 9.67 -5.21
CA THR A 255 24.38 9.77 -5.76
C THR A 255 24.85 11.22 -5.74
N SER A 256 26.17 11.43 -5.79
CA SER A 256 26.74 12.79 -5.98
C SER A 256 26.25 13.44 -7.26
N GLY A 257 26.03 12.64 -8.33
CA GLY A 257 25.47 13.11 -9.59
C GLY A 257 24.03 13.61 -9.44
N PHE A 258 23.19 12.99 -8.62
CA PHE A 258 21.84 13.50 -8.29
C PHE A 258 21.92 14.89 -7.66
N SER A 259 22.74 15.03 -6.60
CA SER A 259 22.87 16.29 -5.85
C SER A 259 23.47 17.40 -6.73
N SER A 260 24.50 17.11 -7.53
CA SER A 260 25.06 18.10 -8.45
C SER A 260 24.11 18.50 -9.56
N THR A 261 23.30 17.57 -10.09
CA THR A 261 22.28 17.87 -11.10
C THR A 261 21.16 18.73 -10.51
N LEU A 262 20.70 18.39 -9.28
CA LEU A 262 19.68 19.17 -8.60
C LEU A 262 20.13 20.61 -8.34
N ALA A 263 21.37 20.80 -7.87
CA ALA A 263 21.96 22.13 -7.63
C ALA A 263 22.22 22.91 -8.92
N ALA A 264 22.69 22.24 -9.99
CA ALA A 264 23.00 22.90 -11.26
C ALA A 264 21.75 23.31 -12.05
N ARG A 265 20.70 22.53 -11.97
CA ARG A 265 19.42 22.80 -12.64
C ARG A 265 18.55 23.67 -11.75
N ARG A 266 18.74 24.97 -11.81
CA ARG A 266 17.83 25.94 -11.21
C ARG A 266 16.46 25.87 -11.89
N TYR A 267 15.64 24.94 -11.43
CA TYR A 267 14.26 24.81 -11.91
C TYR A 267 13.48 26.06 -11.48
N LYS A 268 13.31 26.99 -12.39
CA LYS A 268 12.72 28.33 -12.10
C LYS A 268 11.33 28.29 -11.41
N ARG A 269 10.67 27.13 -11.40
CA ARG A 269 9.29 26.98 -10.88
C ARG A 269 9.04 25.65 -10.15
N LEU A 270 10.04 24.84 -9.93
CA LEU A 270 9.88 23.54 -9.29
C LEU A 270 10.84 23.44 -8.11
N LEU A 271 10.32 23.06 -6.97
CA LEU A 271 11.11 22.70 -5.79
C LEU A 271 11.09 21.18 -5.62
N ILE A 272 12.27 20.59 -5.59
CA ILE A 272 12.46 19.17 -5.32
C ILE A 272 13.08 19.02 -3.94
N VAL A 273 12.41 18.29 -3.06
CA VAL A 273 12.84 18.00 -1.69
C VAL A 273 13.34 16.56 -1.64
N PRO A 274 14.66 16.33 -1.59
CA PRO A 274 15.21 14.99 -1.39
C PRO A 274 15.07 14.58 0.07
N VAL A 275 14.61 13.34 0.30
CA VAL A 275 14.44 12.76 1.64
C VAL A 275 15.14 11.41 1.67
N ASP A 276 16.26 11.32 2.36
CA ASP A 276 17.01 10.10 2.58
C ASP A 276 16.54 9.34 3.84
N GLU A 277 17.21 8.24 4.19
CA GLU A 277 16.88 7.44 5.36
C GLU A 277 16.89 8.25 6.66
N HIS A 278 17.89 9.11 6.82
CA HIS A 278 18.03 9.93 8.03
C HIS A 278 16.88 10.94 8.15
N ALA A 279 16.62 11.69 7.08
CA ALA A 279 15.55 12.66 7.04
C ALA A 279 14.16 12.01 7.22
N LEU A 280 13.93 10.85 6.61
CA LEU A 280 12.69 10.09 6.80
C LEU A 280 12.57 9.59 8.24
N GLY A 281 13.64 9.06 8.82
CA GLY A 281 13.66 8.66 10.23
C GLY A 281 13.31 9.82 11.16
N GLU A 282 13.87 11.02 10.94
CA GLU A 282 13.53 12.21 11.72
C GLU A 282 12.04 12.63 11.56
N LEU A 283 11.46 12.49 10.37
CA LEU A 283 10.05 12.75 10.12
C LEU A 283 9.15 11.80 10.91
N VAL A 284 9.55 10.55 11.04
CA VAL A 284 8.77 9.48 11.69
C VAL A 284 8.91 9.54 13.21
N THR A 285 10.15 9.55 13.73
CA THR A 285 10.40 9.36 15.18
C THR A 285 10.53 10.67 15.95
N GLY A 286 10.73 11.78 15.25
CA GLY A 286 11.08 13.06 15.90
C GLY A 286 9.89 13.88 16.38
N GLY A 287 8.66 13.40 16.24
CA GLY A 287 7.43 14.16 16.54
C GLY A 287 7.26 15.38 15.64
N GLN A 288 6.08 15.99 15.64
CA GLN A 288 5.74 17.18 14.88
C GLN A 288 6.08 17.09 13.37
N PRO A 289 5.55 16.10 12.63
CA PRO A 289 5.91 15.85 11.24
C PRO A 289 5.67 17.07 10.33
N ALA A 290 4.63 17.88 10.61
CA ALA A 290 4.36 19.09 9.87
C ALA A 290 5.51 20.11 9.96
N GLN A 291 6.08 20.32 11.14
CA GLN A 291 7.19 21.26 11.33
C GLN A 291 8.48 20.75 10.69
N ARG A 292 8.75 19.44 10.81
CA ARG A 292 9.92 18.82 10.20
C ARG A 292 9.86 18.84 8.68
N LEU A 293 8.67 18.62 8.11
CA LEU A 293 8.48 18.70 6.67
C LEU A 293 8.74 20.13 6.16
N LYS A 294 8.32 21.17 6.91
CA LYS A 294 8.66 22.56 6.59
C LYS A 294 10.17 22.81 6.63
N GLN A 295 10.87 22.26 7.61
CA GLN A 295 12.34 22.40 7.70
C GLN A 295 13.04 21.76 6.49
N LEU A 296 12.60 20.57 6.04
CA LEU A 296 13.15 19.94 4.83
C LEU A 296 12.87 20.77 3.58
N HIS A 297 11.67 21.32 3.45
CA HIS A 297 11.32 22.23 2.37
C HIS A 297 12.22 23.49 2.37
N GLN A 298 12.42 24.14 3.52
CA GLN A 298 13.30 25.32 3.66
C GLN A 298 14.74 25.01 3.28
N ARG A 299 15.28 23.89 3.79
CA ARG A 299 16.63 23.43 3.41
C ARG A 299 16.79 23.22 1.90
N ALA A 300 15.74 22.70 1.24
CA ALA A 300 15.76 22.52 -0.20
C ALA A 300 15.77 23.85 -0.96
N ILE A 301 15.08 24.88 -0.46
CA ILE A 301 15.14 26.24 -1.02
C ILE A 301 16.55 26.81 -0.85
N GLU A 302 17.09 26.78 0.37
CA GLU A 302 18.43 27.32 0.67
C GLU A 302 19.52 26.64 -0.17
N ALA A 303 19.43 25.32 -0.36
CA ALA A 303 20.36 24.58 -1.22
C ALA A 303 20.22 24.92 -2.72
N SER A 304 19.11 25.49 -3.16
CA SER A 304 18.89 25.92 -4.53
C SER A 304 19.36 27.36 -4.80
N ASP A 305 19.57 28.15 -3.76
CA ASP A 305 20.00 29.55 -3.84
C ASP A 305 21.54 29.73 -3.85
N LEU A 306 22.29 28.68 -3.52
CA LEU A 306 23.76 28.61 -3.55
C LEU A 306 24.28 28.04 -4.88
#